data_1e0b48b4b8213c79f2f0a2c56077ae44
#
_entry.id   1e0b48b4b8213c79f2f0a2c56077ae44
#
_cell.length_a   1.000
_cell.length_b   1.000
_cell.length_c   1.000
_cell.angle_alpha   90.00
_cell.angle_beta   90.00
_cell.angle_gamma   90.00
#
_symmetry.space_group_name_H-M   'P 1'
#
loop_
_entity.id
_entity.type
_entity.pdbx_description
1 polymer ?
#
loop_
_entity_poly.entity_id
_entity_poly.type
_entity_poly.pdbx_seq_one_letter_code
_entity_poly.pdbx_strand_id
1 'polypeptide(L)'
;MKCGATLYPCDLRTKDAYANMDIAGYNYGIFRYKHDLKKYPNRLILGSETFCKDAYSFWEIAKKNKRIIGDFVWAGWDYIGEVGDGAAEYSDYKFEDPATRMTGGNGRIDLNGKPRAEAAYTRVAFERETGPFIAVDPVYQKEKLRLTGWQLTKALESWAW
;
A
#
# COMPACT_ATOMS: atom_id res chain seq x y z
N MET A 1 21.07 15.88 -1.24
CA MET A 1 19.72 15.62 -0.74
C MET A 1 19.72 14.32 0.06
N LYS A 2 19.25 14.35 1.30
CA LYS A 2 19.16 13.19 2.19
C LYS A 2 17.70 12.82 2.37
N CYS A 3 17.34 11.60 2.00
CA CYS A 3 16.01 11.03 2.23
C CYS A 3 16.15 9.81 3.14
N GLY A 4 15.34 9.72 4.18
CA GLY A 4 15.29 8.58 5.07
C GLY A 4 13.84 8.18 5.32
N ALA A 5 13.60 6.87 5.40
CA ALA A 5 12.30 6.32 5.69
C ALA A 5 12.33 5.54 7.00
N THR A 6 11.26 5.56 7.76
CA THR A 6 11.09 4.75 8.96
C THR A 6 9.74 4.07 8.96
N LEU A 7 9.75 2.82 9.40
CA LEU A 7 8.53 2.08 9.70
C LEU A 7 7.93 2.67 10.97
N TYR A 8 6.75 3.22 10.88
CA TYR A 8 6.11 4.06 11.89
C TYR A 8 7.01 5.24 12.32
N PRO A 9 6.51 6.46 12.29
CA PRO A 9 7.30 7.63 12.66
C PRO A 9 7.92 7.49 14.03
N CYS A 10 9.23 7.40 14.09
CA CYS A 10 9.98 7.07 15.30
C CYS A 10 10.05 8.20 16.33
N ASP A 11 9.51 9.36 16.04
CA ASP A 11 9.63 10.56 16.88
C ASP A 11 8.78 10.52 18.17
N LEU A 12 7.96 9.50 18.36
CA LEU A 12 7.18 9.31 19.60
C LEU A 12 8.04 8.89 20.79
N ARG A 13 9.17 8.23 20.55
CA ARG A 13 10.05 7.66 21.61
C ARG A 13 11.51 8.07 21.48
N THR A 14 11.89 8.66 20.38
CA THR A 14 13.25 9.09 20.09
C THR A 14 13.26 10.56 19.70
N LYS A 15 14.42 11.19 19.80
CA LYS A 15 14.65 12.49 19.20
C LYS A 15 14.28 12.41 17.72
N ASP A 16 13.70 13.47 17.15
CA ASP A 16 13.23 13.52 15.77
C ASP A 16 14.29 12.97 14.81
N ALA A 17 14.08 11.73 14.35
CA ALA A 17 14.99 11.05 13.42
C ALA A 17 15.06 11.77 12.06
N TYR A 18 14.05 12.55 11.73
CA TYR A 18 13.97 13.29 10.48
C TYR A 18 14.66 14.67 10.51
N ALA A 19 15.15 15.10 11.68
CA ALA A 19 15.78 16.43 11.82
C ALA A 19 16.97 16.67 10.88
N ASN A 20 17.65 15.59 10.49
CA ASN A 20 18.81 15.62 9.60
C ASN A 20 18.50 15.22 8.15
N MET A 21 17.22 15.10 7.81
CA MET A 21 16.77 14.70 6.48
C MET A 21 16.17 15.88 5.73
N ASP A 22 16.48 15.99 4.44
CA ASP A 22 15.83 16.95 3.54
C ASP A 22 14.38 16.52 3.25
N ILE A 23 14.16 15.22 3.17
CA ILE A 23 12.85 14.60 2.94
C ILE A 23 12.63 13.49 3.97
N ALA A 24 11.54 13.57 4.69
CA ALA A 24 11.13 12.56 5.66
C ALA A 24 10.22 11.51 5.00
N GLY A 25 10.69 10.27 4.91
CA GLY A 25 9.93 9.13 4.40
C GLY A 25 9.12 8.47 5.51
N TYR A 26 7.81 8.33 5.29
CA TYR A 26 6.88 7.74 6.27
C TYR A 26 6.36 6.41 5.72
N ASN A 27 6.78 5.30 6.32
CA ASN A 27 6.15 4.01 6.07
C ASN A 27 4.89 3.90 6.91
N TYR A 28 3.73 3.78 6.24
CA TYR A 28 2.41 3.61 6.89
C TYR A 28 2.06 4.68 7.93
N GLY A 29 2.60 5.88 7.76
CA GLY A 29 2.54 6.97 8.73
C GLY A 29 1.57 8.10 8.41
N ILE A 30 0.58 7.88 7.54
CA ILE A 30 -0.37 8.91 7.07
C ILE A 30 -1.09 9.62 8.22
N PHE A 31 -1.36 8.91 9.32
CA PHE A 31 -2.02 9.47 10.51
C PHE A 31 -1.20 10.58 11.18
N ARG A 32 0.11 10.64 10.92
CA ARG A 32 1.02 11.64 11.46
C ARG A 32 1.08 12.92 10.62
N TYR A 33 0.76 12.86 9.35
CA TYR A 33 1.02 13.96 8.40
C TYR A 33 0.49 15.31 8.88
N LYS A 34 -0.78 15.39 9.28
CA LYS A 34 -1.40 16.64 9.74
C LYS A 34 -0.70 17.23 10.97
N HIS A 35 -0.34 16.36 11.91
CA HIS A 35 0.38 16.78 13.13
C HIS A 35 1.79 17.27 12.77
N ASP A 36 2.53 16.50 11.99
CA ASP A 36 3.94 16.79 11.71
C ASP A 36 4.10 17.99 10.77
N LEU A 37 3.20 18.18 9.82
CA LEU A 37 3.14 19.39 9.00
C LEU A 37 2.94 20.66 9.83
N LYS A 38 2.21 20.56 10.94
CA LYS A 38 2.02 21.69 11.87
C LYS A 38 3.24 21.88 12.77
N LYS A 39 3.77 20.79 13.33
CA LYS A 39 4.88 20.79 14.29
C LYS A 39 6.22 21.18 13.63
N TYR A 40 6.43 20.76 12.38
CA TYR A 40 7.67 20.95 11.64
C TYR A 40 7.40 21.69 10.32
N PRO A 41 7.39 23.04 10.34
CA PRO A 41 6.92 23.85 9.21
C PRO A 41 7.76 23.69 7.92
N ASN A 42 9.02 23.30 8.05
CA ASN A 42 9.92 23.13 6.90
C ASN A 42 10.07 21.68 6.42
N ARG A 43 9.39 20.73 7.08
CA ARG A 43 9.51 19.32 6.73
C ARG A 43 8.81 19.01 5.41
N LEU A 44 9.54 18.38 4.50
CA LEU A 44 8.97 17.71 3.33
C LEU A 44 8.65 16.27 3.69
N ILE A 45 7.47 15.81 3.31
CA ILE A 45 6.96 14.46 3.61
C ILE A 45 6.84 13.67 2.31
N LEU A 46 7.34 12.43 2.35
CA LEU A 46 7.15 11.42 1.32
C LEU A 46 6.45 10.21 1.96
N GLY A 47 5.36 9.74 1.39
CA GLY A 47 4.83 8.41 1.69
C GLY A 47 5.77 7.38 1.08
N SER A 48 6.74 6.88 1.84
CA SER A 48 7.73 5.92 1.35
C SER A 48 7.17 4.51 1.24
N GLU A 49 6.15 4.19 2.04
CA GLU A 49 5.26 3.06 1.87
C GLU A 49 3.89 3.39 2.45
N THR A 50 2.83 3.12 1.69
CA THR A 50 1.45 3.28 2.14
C THR A 50 0.62 2.07 1.75
N PHE A 51 -0.41 1.75 2.53
CA PHE A 51 -1.38 0.75 2.12
C PHE A 51 -2.22 1.26 0.96
N CYS A 52 -2.53 0.39 0.02
CA CYS A 52 -3.41 0.72 -1.10
C CYS A 52 -4.77 1.30 -0.61
N LYS A 53 -5.35 0.73 0.44
CA LYS A 53 -6.61 1.20 1.04
C LYS A 53 -6.54 2.65 1.52
N ASP A 54 -5.36 3.16 1.82
CA ASP A 54 -5.15 4.52 2.33
C ASP A 54 -4.95 5.57 1.23
N ALA A 55 -4.93 5.16 -0.04
CA ALA A 55 -4.64 6.05 -1.17
C ALA A 55 -5.57 7.28 -1.22
N TYR A 56 -6.86 7.11 -0.98
CA TYR A 56 -7.81 8.22 -0.92
C TYR A 56 -7.49 9.18 0.24
N SER A 57 -7.27 8.63 1.43
CA SER A 57 -6.95 9.43 2.62
C SER A 57 -5.63 10.17 2.47
N PHE A 58 -4.63 9.55 1.83
CA PHE A 58 -3.39 10.19 1.46
C PHE A 58 -3.64 11.38 0.53
N TRP A 59 -4.36 11.16 -0.57
CA TRP A 59 -4.62 12.18 -1.57
C TRP A 59 -5.36 13.39 -1.00
N GLU A 60 -6.38 13.16 -0.15
CA GLU A 60 -7.13 14.22 0.52
C GLU A 60 -6.26 15.15 1.39
N ILE A 61 -5.16 14.64 1.90
CA ILE A 61 -4.19 15.45 2.66
C ILE A 61 -3.18 16.09 1.71
N ALA A 62 -2.66 15.33 0.76
CA ALA A 62 -1.58 15.74 -0.11
C ALA A 62 -1.98 16.91 -1.02
N LYS A 63 -3.18 16.84 -1.64
CA LYS A 63 -3.65 17.91 -2.53
C LYS A 63 -3.80 19.28 -1.86
N LYS A 64 -3.89 19.31 -0.52
CA LYS A 64 -4.00 20.53 0.29
C LYS A 64 -2.66 21.01 0.84
N ASN A 65 -1.58 20.22 0.69
CA ASN A 65 -0.29 20.52 1.32
C ASN A 65 0.87 20.24 0.37
N LYS A 66 1.42 21.31 -0.20
CA LYS A 66 2.55 21.25 -1.15
C LYS A 66 3.84 20.62 -0.56
N ARG A 67 3.91 20.43 0.74
CA ARG A 67 5.04 19.80 1.43
C ARG A 67 4.94 18.29 1.48
N ILE A 68 3.82 17.70 1.03
CA ILE A 68 3.72 16.27 0.75
C ILE A 68 4.06 16.10 -0.72
N ILE A 69 5.22 15.53 -1.00
CA ILE A 69 5.83 15.54 -2.33
C ILE A 69 5.55 14.30 -3.15
N GLY A 70 5.03 13.25 -2.54
CA GLY A 70 4.69 12.02 -3.24
C GLY A 70 4.32 10.88 -2.32
N ASP A 71 3.98 9.75 -2.95
CA ASP A 71 3.58 8.52 -2.29
C ASP A 71 4.05 7.30 -3.08
N PHE A 72 4.48 6.27 -2.38
CA PHE A 72 4.76 4.96 -2.91
C PHE A 72 3.84 3.95 -2.24
N VAL A 73 2.83 3.51 -2.98
CA VAL A 73 1.91 2.50 -2.47
C VAL A 73 2.58 1.12 -2.50
N TRP A 74 2.55 0.40 -1.40
CA TRP A 74 2.99 -0.98 -1.30
C TRP A 74 1.85 -1.94 -1.65
N ALA A 75 1.98 -2.69 -2.75
CA ALA A 75 3.05 -2.57 -3.71
C ALA A 75 2.51 -2.29 -5.12
N GLY A 76 3.38 -1.79 -6.00
CA GLY A 76 3.02 -1.54 -7.38
C GLY A 76 2.87 -2.85 -8.17
N TRP A 77 3.95 -3.60 -8.31
CA TRP A 77 3.99 -4.91 -8.97
C TRP A 77 4.06 -6.03 -7.93
N ASP A 78 3.34 -7.11 -8.16
CA ASP A 78 3.37 -8.27 -7.27
C ASP A 78 4.71 -9.03 -7.40
N TYR A 79 5.02 -9.85 -6.43
CA TYR A 79 6.23 -10.66 -6.37
C TYR A 79 5.91 -12.08 -5.87
N ILE A 80 6.90 -12.97 -5.95
CA ILE A 80 6.76 -14.36 -5.56
C ILE A 80 6.57 -14.47 -4.04
N GLY A 81 5.61 -15.28 -3.60
CA GLY A 81 5.19 -15.36 -2.20
C GLY A 81 6.24 -15.85 -1.23
N GLU A 82 7.23 -16.62 -1.70
CA GLU A 82 8.33 -17.14 -0.88
C GLU A 82 9.32 -16.09 -0.38
N VAL A 83 9.25 -14.85 -0.85
CA VAL A 83 10.09 -13.77 -0.32
C VAL A 83 9.65 -13.28 1.06
N GLY A 84 8.59 -13.84 1.63
CA GLY A 84 8.32 -13.75 3.06
C GLY A 84 7.23 -12.79 3.51
N ASP A 85 6.71 -11.92 2.66
CA ASP A 85 5.62 -11.01 3.05
C ASP A 85 4.24 -11.66 3.05
N GLY A 86 4.22 -12.96 2.87
CA GLY A 86 3.03 -13.77 2.88
C GLY A 86 2.50 -14.10 1.49
N ALA A 87 1.56 -15.00 1.47
CA ALA A 87 0.88 -15.45 0.28
C ALA A 87 -0.62 -15.50 0.52
N ALA A 88 -1.40 -15.31 -0.53
CA ALA A 88 -2.82 -15.57 -0.48
C ALA A 88 -3.06 -17.07 -0.65
N GLU A 89 -3.67 -17.69 0.33
CA GLU A 89 -3.97 -19.12 0.32
C GLU A 89 -5.46 -19.39 0.49
N TYR A 90 -5.92 -20.46 -0.12
CA TYR A 90 -7.30 -20.96 0.00
C TYR A 90 -7.44 -22.08 1.04
N SER A 91 -6.35 -22.42 1.71
CA SER A 91 -6.30 -23.42 2.78
C SER A 91 -5.80 -22.80 4.07
N ASP A 92 -5.80 -23.57 5.14
CA ASP A 92 -5.16 -23.16 6.38
C ASP A 92 -3.69 -22.84 6.12
N TYR A 93 -3.30 -21.65 6.53
CA TYR A 93 -1.94 -21.16 6.36
C TYR A 93 -0.98 -22.07 7.11
N LYS A 94 -0.22 -22.86 6.37
CA LYS A 94 0.92 -23.61 6.89
C LYS A 94 2.18 -22.93 6.40
N PHE A 95 2.90 -22.29 7.28
CA PHE A 95 4.19 -21.65 6.99
C PHE A 95 5.19 -22.62 6.34
N GLU A 96 4.93 -23.90 6.48
CA GLU A 96 5.84 -24.99 6.17
C GLU A 96 5.76 -25.46 4.72
N ASP A 97 4.79 -24.99 3.94
CA ASP A 97 4.65 -25.40 2.54
C ASP A 97 4.88 -24.23 1.56
N PRO A 98 6.15 -23.96 1.19
CA PRO A 98 6.47 -22.90 0.24
C PRO A 98 5.94 -23.16 -1.17
N ALA A 99 5.59 -24.40 -1.50
CA ALA A 99 5.10 -24.76 -2.85
C ALA A 99 3.72 -24.16 -3.17
N THR A 100 2.93 -23.78 -2.17
CA THR A 100 1.62 -23.16 -2.35
C THR A 100 1.69 -21.64 -2.49
N ARG A 101 2.85 -21.03 -2.31
CA ARG A 101 3.06 -19.59 -2.28
C ARG A 101 3.48 -19.07 -3.65
N MET A 102 2.54 -18.92 -4.54
CA MET A 102 2.85 -18.45 -5.88
C MET A 102 3.08 -16.94 -5.97
N THR A 103 2.37 -16.15 -5.18
CA THR A 103 2.46 -14.68 -5.22
C THR A 103 2.35 -14.07 -3.83
N GLY A 104 2.93 -12.88 -3.63
CA GLY A 104 2.77 -12.11 -2.41
C GLY A 104 1.34 -11.58 -2.22
N GLY A 105 0.61 -11.38 -3.30
CA GLY A 105 -0.79 -10.96 -3.29
C GLY A 105 -1.02 -9.49 -2.91
N ASN A 106 0.02 -8.69 -2.84
CA ASN A 106 -0.04 -7.28 -2.43
C ASN A 106 0.28 -6.29 -3.56
N GLY A 107 0.62 -6.75 -4.75
CA GLY A 107 0.81 -5.90 -5.92
C GLY A 107 -0.51 -5.44 -6.54
N ARG A 108 -0.59 -4.17 -6.93
CA ARG A 108 -1.71 -3.65 -7.74
C ARG A 108 -1.70 -4.16 -9.17
N ILE A 109 -0.55 -4.60 -9.63
CA ILE A 109 -0.34 -5.30 -10.89
C ILE A 109 0.13 -6.71 -10.53
N ASP A 110 -0.50 -7.72 -11.11
CA ASP A 110 -0.15 -9.11 -10.86
C ASP A 110 1.17 -9.53 -11.55
N LEU A 111 1.63 -10.76 -11.29
CA LEU A 111 2.86 -11.30 -11.88
C LEU A 111 2.83 -11.33 -13.41
N ASN A 112 1.65 -11.37 -14.03
CA ASN A 112 1.47 -11.40 -15.48
C ASN A 112 1.32 -10.01 -16.09
N GLY A 113 1.42 -8.95 -15.28
CA GLY A 113 1.28 -7.59 -15.73
C GLY A 113 -0.17 -7.09 -15.82
N LYS A 114 -1.15 -7.84 -15.30
CA LYS A 114 -2.55 -7.42 -15.31
C LYS A 114 -2.86 -6.51 -14.12
N PRO A 115 -3.49 -5.35 -14.35
CA PRO A 115 -4.00 -4.52 -13.26
C PRO A 115 -5.06 -5.26 -12.45
N ARG A 116 -4.97 -5.16 -11.13
CA ARG A 116 -6.00 -5.63 -10.21
C ARG A 116 -6.99 -4.51 -9.90
N ALA A 117 -8.09 -4.83 -9.23
CA ALA A 117 -9.10 -3.87 -8.80
C ALA A 117 -8.51 -2.68 -8.03
N GLU A 118 -7.49 -2.92 -7.24
CA GLU A 118 -6.80 -1.90 -6.45
C GLU A 118 -6.04 -0.89 -7.31
N ALA A 119 -5.63 -1.27 -8.52
CA ALA A 119 -5.06 -0.32 -9.48
C ALA A 119 -6.12 0.69 -9.95
N ALA A 120 -7.34 0.24 -10.26
CA ALA A 120 -8.45 1.11 -10.59
C ALA A 120 -8.81 2.02 -9.40
N TYR A 121 -8.91 1.44 -8.18
CA TYR A 121 -9.16 2.22 -6.98
C TYR A 121 -8.15 3.35 -6.79
N THR A 122 -6.86 3.09 -6.94
CA THR A 122 -5.84 4.12 -6.75
C THR A 122 -5.89 5.21 -7.83
N ARG A 123 -6.20 4.86 -9.09
CA ARG A 123 -6.38 5.85 -10.16
C ARG A 123 -7.55 6.79 -9.89
N VAL A 124 -8.68 6.24 -9.42
CA VAL A 124 -9.84 7.03 -9.01
C VAL A 124 -9.55 7.86 -7.76
N ALA A 125 -8.92 7.26 -6.75
CA ALA A 125 -8.57 7.96 -5.52
C ALA A 125 -7.66 9.16 -5.77
N PHE A 126 -6.76 9.08 -6.73
CA PHE A 126 -5.87 10.18 -7.14
C PHE A 126 -6.47 11.08 -8.23
N GLU A 127 -7.76 10.99 -8.49
CA GLU A 127 -8.48 11.83 -9.47
C GLU A 127 -7.88 11.73 -10.90
N ARG A 128 -7.29 10.57 -11.25
CA ARG A 128 -6.70 10.31 -12.58
C ARG A 128 -7.70 9.73 -13.55
N GLU A 129 -8.67 9.02 -13.04
CA GLU A 129 -9.75 8.41 -13.81
C GLU A 129 -11.08 8.56 -13.08
N THR A 130 -12.16 8.51 -13.84
CA THR A 130 -13.53 8.49 -13.31
C THR A 130 -14.12 7.10 -13.50
N GLY A 131 -14.70 6.54 -12.42
CA GLY A 131 -15.43 5.26 -12.49
C GLY A 131 -16.81 5.39 -13.11
N PRO A 132 -17.61 4.33 -13.03
CA PRO A 132 -17.42 3.18 -12.14
C PRO A 132 -16.49 2.11 -12.69
N PHE A 133 -15.78 1.45 -11.79
CA PHE A 133 -15.06 0.20 -12.03
C PHE A 133 -15.69 -0.89 -11.19
N ILE A 134 -15.85 -2.07 -11.75
CA ILE A 134 -16.44 -3.22 -11.06
C ILE A 134 -15.42 -4.34 -11.04
N ALA A 135 -15.20 -4.89 -9.85
CA ALA A 135 -14.41 -6.10 -9.66
C ALA A 135 -15.20 -7.09 -8.80
N VAL A 136 -15.01 -8.36 -9.04
CA VAL A 136 -15.83 -9.42 -8.45
C VAL A 136 -14.91 -10.45 -7.79
N ASP A 137 -15.23 -10.79 -6.53
CA ASP A 137 -14.63 -11.94 -5.86
C ASP A 137 -15.28 -13.23 -6.36
N PRO A 138 -14.50 -14.21 -6.84
CA PRO A 138 -15.03 -15.51 -7.27
C PRO A 138 -15.75 -16.22 -6.14
N VAL A 139 -16.99 -16.63 -6.38
CA VAL A 139 -17.87 -17.24 -5.34
C VAL A 139 -17.27 -18.52 -4.76
N TYR A 140 -16.61 -19.33 -5.59
CA TYR A 140 -16.03 -20.63 -5.19
C TYR A 140 -14.80 -20.48 -4.28
N GLN A 141 -14.27 -19.29 -4.09
CA GLN A 141 -13.06 -19.02 -3.31
C GLN A 141 -13.33 -18.38 -1.94
N LYS A 142 -14.58 -17.96 -1.67
CA LYS A 142 -14.90 -17.15 -0.48
C LYS A 142 -14.59 -17.79 0.87
N GLU A 143 -14.74 -19.09 0.99
CA GLU A 143 -14.68 -19.76 2.30
C GLU A 143 -13.27 -20.11 2.78
N LYS A 144 -12.27 -20.02 1.90
CA LYS A 144 -10.94 -20.57 2.17
C LYS A 144 -9.81 -19.55 2.07
N LEU A 145 -10.13 -18.31 1.70
CA LEU A 145 -9.12 -17.29 1.50
C LEU A 145 -8.66 -16.70 2.83
N ARG A 146 -7.42 -16.87 3.16
CA ARG A 146 -6.74 -16.13 4.23
C ARG A 146 -5.81 -15.09 3.63
N LEU A 147 -6.01 -13.85 4.03
CA LEU A 147 -5.15 -12.73 3.65
C LEU A 147 -4.29 -12.32 4.84
N THR A 148 -3.03 -12.05 4.60
CA THR A 148 -2.19 -11.34 5.56
C THR A 148 -2.56 -9.85 5.56
N GLY A 149 -2.08 -9.09 6.55
CA GLY A 149 -2.37 -7.65 6.62
C GLY A 149 -1.86 -6.84 5.43
N TRP A 150 -0.98 -7.40 4.62
CA TRP A 150 -0.36 -6.76 3.46
C TRP A 150 -1.05 -7.09 2.13
N GLN A 151 -1.82 -8.16 2.10
CA GLN A 151 -2.44 -8.64 0.88
C GLN A 151 -3.65 -7.81 0.50
N LEU A 152 -3.80 -7.63 -0.80
CA LEU A 152 -4.97 -7.03 -1.41
C LEU A 152 -6.08 -8.07 -1.58
N THR A 153 -7.27 -7.62 -1.93
CA THR A 153 -8.36 -8.53 -2.27
C THR A 153 -8.01 -9.35 -3.51
N LYS A 154 -8.74 -10.40 -3.78
CA LYS A 154 -8.63 -11.17 -5.02
C LYS A 154 -9.72 -10.82 -6.03
N ALA A 155 -10.33 -9.68 -5.87
CA ALA A 155 -11.32 -9.20 -6.80
C ALA A 155 -10.71 -9.02 -8.19
N LEU A 156 -11.37 -9.52 -9.20
CA LEU A 156 -10.97 -9.46 -10.60
C LEU A 156 -11.87 -8.51 -11.37
N GLU A 157 -11.30 -7.78 -12.31
CA GLU A 157 -12.05 -6.91 -13.24
C GLU A 157 -12.76 -7.72 -14.35
N SER A 158 -12.97 -9.01 -14.13
CA SER A 158 -13.63 -9.91 -15.06
C SER A 158 -14.69 -10.73 -14.37
N TRP A 159 -15.77 -11.00 -15.05
CA TRP A 159 -16.87 -11.90 -14.63
C TRP A 159 -16.96 -13.19 -15.44
N ALA A 160 -15.99 -13.41 -16.31
CA ALA A 160 -15.88 -14.67 -17.05
C ALA A 160 -15.19 -15.72 -16.15
N TRP A 161 -16.03 -16.53 -15.51
CA TRP A 161 -15.63 -17.64 -14.62
C TRP A 161 -15.84 -18.98 -15.30
#